data_99fa83cd958299ad31406f61167a69cc
#
_entry.id   99fa83cd958299ad31406f61167a69cc
#
_cell.length_a   1.000
_cell.length_b   1.000
_cell.length_c   1.000
_cell.angle_alpha   90.00
_cell.angle_beta   90.00
_cell.angle_gamma   90.00
#
_symmetry.space_group_name_H-M   'P 1'
#
loop_
_entity.id
_entity.type
_entity.pdbx_description
1 polymer ?
#
loop_
_entity_poly.entity_id
_entity_poly.type
_entity_poly.pdbx_seq_one_letter_code
_entity_poly.pdbx_strand_id
1 'polypeptide(L)'
;MATLKCTIQSEDKVQRIKDKEYLKWVASNPCILCQDTRCQAHHITFAMPRGISQKVGDQYTVPLCYKHHHQLHTNGMSERDFWSKLDIDVVDICGKFYDHYHNMWKNKNFFYDDSMLWRTVYDELVPKIQNNIDFLLQPK
;
A
#
# COMPACT_ATOMS: atom_id res chain seq x y z
N MET A 1 25.48 14.07 -23.85
CA MET A 1 25.42 12.62 -23.82
C MET A 1 24.01 12.17 -24.12
N ALA A 2 23.89 11.48 -25.18
CA ALA A 2 22.57 10.97 -25.56
C ALA A 2 22.03 10.00 -24.55
N THR A 3 22.91 9.27 -23.90
CA THR A 3 22.50 8.29 -22.91
C THR A 3 21.74 8.89 -21.76
N LEU A 4 22.14 10.10 -21.35
CA LEU A 4 21.44 10.77 -20.27
C LEU A 4 20.01 11.09 -20.63
N LYS A 5 19.80 11.52 -21.86
CA LYS A 5 18.45 11.83 -22.30
C LYS A 5 17.56 10.60 -22.27
N CYS A 6 18.09 9.50 -22.74
CA CYS A 6 17.33 8.27 -22.74
C CYS A 6 16.95 7.86 -21.33
N THR A 7 17.88 8.02 -20.41
CA THR A 7 17.62 7.67 -19.03
C THR A 7 16.50 8.52 -18.47
N ILE A 8 16.54 9.80 -18.72
CA ILE A 8 15.51 10.71 -18.21
C ILE A 8 14.16 10.32 -18.77
N GLN A 9 14.11 10.01 -20.04
CA GLN A 9 12.86 9.61 -20.65
C GLN A 9 12.31 8.35 -20.05
N SER A 10 13.18 7.41 -19.73
CA SER A 10 12.74 6.18 -19.09
C SER A 10 12.11 6.46 -17.75
N GLU A 11 12.67 7.40 -17.01
CA GLU A 11 12.16 7.75 -15.70
C GLU A 11 10.80 8.41 -15.80
N ASP A 12 10.61 9.24 -16.80
CA ASP A 12 9.33 9.90 -16.99
C ASP A 12 8.21 8.90 -17.21
N LYS A 13 8.57 7.74 -17.72
CA LYS A 13 7.58 6.69 -17.97
C LYS A 13 7.70 5.61 -16.93
N VAL A 14 7.39 5.98 -15.70
CA VAL A 14 7.35 4.98 -14.64
C VAL A 14 6.39 3.89 -15.07
N GLN A 15 6.91 2.69 -15.23
CA GLN A 15 6.11 1.61 -15.72
C GLN A 15 5.12 1.15 -14.68
N ARG A 16 3.89 0.98 -15.14
CA ARG A 16 2.86 0.42 -14.30
C ARG A 16 3.07 -1.10 -14.24
N ILE A 17 3.39 -1.58 -13.07
CA ILE A 17 3.59 -3.00 -12.84
C ILE A 17 2.23 -3.68 -12.72
N LYS A 18 2.05 -4.78 -13.42
CA LYS A 18 0.86 -5.61 -13.31
C LYS A 18 1.29 -6.97 -12.80
N ASP A 19 0.81 -7.34 -11.63
CA ASP A 19 1.22 -8.59 -10.99
C ASP A 19 0.06 -9.17 -10.20
N LYS A 20 -0.72 -10.00 -10.86
CA LYS A 20 -1.92 -10.58 -10.24
C LYS A 20 -1.58 -11.45 -9.04
N GLU A 21 -0.47 -12.17 -9.10
CA GLU A 21 -0.07 -13.01 -7.98
C GLU A 21 0.26 -12.18 -6.76
N TYR A 22 0.93 -11.05 -6.99
CA TYR A 22 1.22 -10.14 -5.90
C TYR A 22 -0.07 -9.59 -5.29
N LEU A 23 -1.04 -9.22 -6.12
CA LEU A 23 -2.32 -8.72 -5.60
C LEU A 23 -3.04 -9.75 -4.76
N LYS A 24 -3.00 -11.00 -5.16
CA LYS A 24 -3.60 -12.08 -4.36
C LYS A 24 -2.90 -12.21 -3.02
N TRP A 25 -1.59 -12.11 -3.04
CA TRP A 25 -0.83 -12.19 -1.79
C TRP A 25 -1.15 -11.01 -0.87
N VAL A 26 -1.22 -9.79 -1.42
CA VAL A 26 -1.58 -8.62 -0.63
C VAL A 26 -2.94 -8.82 0.02
N ALA A 27 -3.92 -9.27 -0.75
CA ALA A 27 -5.28 -9.48 -0.24
C ALA A 27 -5.35 -10.57 0.82
N SER A 28 -4.37 -11.46 0.87
CA SER A 28 -4.33 -12.53 1.86
C SER A 28 -3.78 -12.07 3.22
N ASN A 29 -3.25 -10.85 3.27
CA ASN A 29 -2.72 -10.30 4.52
C ASN A 29 -3.81 -9.55 5.28
N PRO A 30 -3.67 -9.41 6.61
CA PRO A 30 -4.66 -8.67 7.39
C PRO A 30 -4.72 -7.20 7.01
N CYS A 31 -5.89 -6.60 7.22
CA CYS A 31 -6.10 -5.17 7.00
C CYS A 31 -5.09 -4.37 7.82
N ILE A 32 -4.46 -3.38 7.20
CA ILE A 32 -3.45 -2.59 7.90
C ILE A 32 -4.05 -1.70 8.97
N LEU A 33 -5.37 -1.50 8.96
CA LEU A 33 -6.02 -0.64 9.94
C LEU A 33 -6.68 -1.39 11.08
N CYS A 34 -7.20 -2.60 10.85
CA CYS A 34 -7.89 -3.34 11.89
C CYS A 34 -7.53 -4.82 11.97
N GLN A 35 -6.68 -5.29 11.07
CA GLN A 35 -6.20 -6.66 11.03
C GLN A 35 -7.28 -7.70 10.75
N ASP A 36 -8.43 -7.28 10.22
CA ASP A 36 -9.42 -8.21 9.69
C ASP A 36 -8.80 -8.98 8.52
N THR A 37 -9.10 -10.26 8.43
CA THR A 37 -8.48 -11.12 7.42
C THR A 37 -9.22 -11.16 6.10
N ARG A 38 -10.36 -10.49 5.99
CA ARG A 38 -11.16 -10.47 4.76
C ARG A 38 -10.87 -9.18 4.01
N CYS A 39 -9.82 -9.19 3.22
CA CYS A 39 -9.30 -7.99 2.62
C CYS A 39 -9.27 -8.03 1.11
N GLN A 40 -9.13 -6.85 0.54
CA GLN A 40 -8.85 -6.64 -0.87
C GLN A 40 -7.53 -5.89 -1.00
N ALA A 41 -6.86 -6.06 -2.12
CA ALA A 41 -5.69 -5.26 -2.43
C ALA A 41 -6.18 -3.91 -2.95
N HIS A 42 -5.90 -2.86 -2.19
CA HIS A 42 -6.34 -1.50 -2.53
C HIS A 42 -5.19 -0.70 -3.12
N HIS A 43 -5.39 -0.17 -4.31
CA HIS A 43 -4.38 0.65 -4.98
C HIS A 43 -4.36 2.06 -4.39
N ILE A 44 -3.16 2.56 -4.11
CA ILE A 44 -2.99 3.91 -3.57
C ILE A 44 -2.89 4.87 -4.75
N THR A 45 -3.97 5.56 -5.03
CA THR A 45 -4.13 6.29 -6.28
C THR A 45 -3.16 7.44 -6.47
N PHE A 46 -2.62 8.00 -5.40
CA PHE A 46 -1.69 9.12 -5.50
C PHE A 46 -0.23 8.69 -5.41
N ALA A 47 0.03 7.38 -5.41
CA ALA A 47 1.38 6.87 -5.14
C ALA A 47 2.38 7.16 -6.26
N MET A 48 1.90 7.35 -7.48
CA MET A 48 2.79 7.66 -8.59
C MET A 48 2.10 8.62 -9.55
N PRO A 49 2.88 9.41 -10.30
CA PRO A 49 2.31 10.26 -11.32
C PRO A 49 1.62 9.41 -12.38
N ARG A 50 0.46 9.86 -12.81
CA ARG A 50 -0.28 9.16 -13.83
C ARG A 50 -1.16 10.14 -14.59
N GLY A 51 -1.44 9.82 -15.83
CA GLY A 51 -2.33 10.63 -16.62
C GLY A 51 -3.78 10.32 -16.32
N ILE A 52 -4.65 11.04 -16.99
CA ILE A 52 -6.09 10.83 -16.86
C ILE A 52 -6.40 9.39 -17.28
N SER A 53 -7.19 8.71 -16.47
CA SER A 53 -7.64 7.34 -16.71
C SER A 53 -6.56 6.28 -16.57
N GLN A 54 -5.35 6.67 -16.23
CA GLN A 54 -4.29 5.69 -15.99
C GLN A 54 -4.38 5.15 -14.57
N LYS A 55 -4.04 3.89 -14.42
CA LYS A 55 -4.08 3.23 -13.12
C LYS A 55 -2.69 3.16 -12.52
N VAL A 56 -2.65 3.14 -11.21
CA VAL A 56 -1.40 2.99 -10.46
C VAL A 56 -0.93 1.55 -10.58
N GLY A 57 0.38 1.34 -10.52
CA GLY A 57 0.95 0.00 -10.57
C GLY A 57 0.58 -0.85 -9.37
N ASP A 58 0.61 -2.16 -9.56
CA ASP A 58 0.20 -3.10 -8.52
C ASP A 58 1.14 -3.10 -7.31
N GLN A 59 2.36 -2.60 -7.47
CA GLN A 59 3.28 -2.48 -6.33
C GLN A 59 2.82 -1.45 -5.30
N TYR A 60 1.84 -0.63 -5.63
CA TYR A 60 1.32 0.39 -4.73
C TYR A 60 -0.03 -0.03 -4.18
N THR A 61 -0.07 -1.17 -3.51
CA THR A 61 -1.29 -1.69 -2.90
C THR A 61 -1.06 -2.06 -1.45
N VAL A 62 -2.15 -2.00 -0.68
CA VAL A 62 -2.16 -2.45 0.71
C VAL A 62 -3.44 -3.23 0.95
N PRO A 63 -3.44 -4.16 1.92
CA PRO A 63 -4.67 -4.89 2.24
C PRO A 63 -5.61 -4.02 3.08
N LEU A 64 -6.84 -3.88 2.61
CA LEU A 64 -7.89 -3.19 3.35
C LEU A 64 -9.13 -4.05 3.38
N CYS A 65 -9.75 -4.17 4.56
CA CYS A 65 -11.01 -4.86 4.67
C CYS A 65 -12.12 -4.02 4.05
N TYR A 66 -13.27 -4.62 3.84
CA TYR A 66 -14.39 -3.93 3.20
C TYR A 66 -14.76 -2.65 3.94
N LYS A 67 -14.82 -2.73 5.26
CA LYS A 67 -15.22 -1.58 6.08
C LYS A 67 -14.29 -0.38 5.87
N HIS A 68 -12.99 -0.61 5.96
CA HIS A 68 -12.04 0.49 5.85
C HIS A 68 -11.85 0.94 4.41
N HIS A 69 -11.97 0.02 3.47
CA HIS A 69 -11.96 0.40 2.06
C HIS A 69 -13.15 1.32 1.75
N HIS A 70 -14.32 0.98 2.29
CA HIS A 70 -15.51 1.80 2.11
C HIS A 70 -15.33 3.17 2.79
N GLN A 71 -14.81 3.17 4.01
CA GLN A 71 -14.61 4.41 4.76
C GLN A 71 -13.67 5.35 4.01
N LEU A 72 -12.65 4.80 3.38
CA LEU A 72 -11.70 5.59 2.61
C LEU A 72 -12.38 6.39 1.52
N HIS A 73 -13.43 5.84 0.94
CA HIS A 73 -14.15 6.49 -0.16
C HIS A 73 -15.32 7.36 0.28
N THR A 74 -15.73 7.27 1.54
CA THR A 74 -16.97 7.94 1.98
C THR A 74 -16.75 8.95 3.10
N ASN A 75 -15.51 9.19 3.52
CA ASN A 75 -15.25 10.10 4.65
C ASN A 75 -15.26 11.58 4.28
N GLY A 76 -15.36 11.90 2.99
CA GLY A 76 -15.43 13.29 2.55
C GLY A 76 -14.10 13.97 2.30
N MET A 77 -12.99 13.27 2.50
CA MET A 77 -11.67 13.85 2.24
C MET A 77 -10.94 13.04 1.18
N SER A 78 -9.89 13.61 0.62
CA SER A 78 -9.08 12.89 -0.37
C SER A 78 -8.37 11.72 0.30
N GLU A 79 -7.97 10.75 -0.51
CA GLU A 79 -7.22 9.61 0.02
C GLU A 79 -5.92 10.06 0.66
N ARG A 80 -5.23 11.00 0.03
CA ARG A 80 -3.99 11.54 0.60
C ARG A 80 -4.23 12.12 1.98
N ASP A 81 -5.30 12.89 2.14
CA ASP A 81 -5.63 13.50 3.42
C ASP A 81 -6.04 12.46 4.46
N PHE A 82 -6.73 11.41 4.03
CA PHE A 82 -7.12 10.34 4.92
C PHE A 82 -5.88 9.71 5.59
N TRP A 83 -4.88 9.35 4.78
CA TRP A 83 -3.68 8.73 5.34
C TRP A 83 -2.87 9.72 6.17
N SER A 84 -2.82 10.98 5.75
CA SER A 84 -2.14 12.01 6.54
C SER A 84 -2.79 12.22 7.90
N LYS A 85 -4.11 12.13 7.95
CA LYS A 85 -4.85 12.27 9.20
C LYS A 85 -4.46 11.19 10.19
N LEU A 86 -4.16 10.02 9.70
CA LEU A 86 -3.73 8.89 10.53
C LEU A 86 -2.23 8.89 10.80
N ASP A 87 -1.51 9.85 10.23
CA ASP A 87 -0.05 9.90 10.32
C ASP A 87 0.60 8.62 9.77
N ILE A 88 0.05 8.12 8.68
CA ILE A 88 0.54 6.90 8.03
C ILE A 88 1.10 7.24 6.66
N ASP A 89 2.38 6.90 6.45
CA ASP A 89 3.00 7.00 5.13
C ASP A 89 2.67 5.71 4.37
N VAL A 90 1.51 5.72 3.72
CA VAL A 90 1.00 4.53 3.08
C VAL A 90 1.83 4.10 1.88
N VAL A 91 2.50 5.05 1.22
CA VAL A 91 3.38 4.70 0.10
C VAL A 91 4.58 3.90 0.59
N ASP A 92 5.14 4.31 1.73
CA ASP A 92 6.23 3.56 2.35
C ASP A 92 5.78 2.15 2.72
N ILE A 93 4.56 2.01 3.22
CA ILE A 93 4.02 0.70 3.56
C ILE A 93 3.88 -0.18 2.32
N CYS A 94 3.46 0.41 1.20
CA CYS A 94 3.41 -0.33 -0.06
C CYS A 94 4.77 -0.90 -0.40
N GLY A 95 5.83 -0.11 -0.23
CA GLY A 95 7.18 -0.56 -0.49
C GLY A 95 7.59 -1.71 0.41
N LYS A 96 7.20 -1.65 1.68
CA LYS A 96 7.52 -2.73 2.61
C LYS A 96 6.85 -4.04 2.23
N PHE A 97 5.58 -3.98 1.80
CA PHE A 97 4.90 -5.17 1.32
C PHE A 97 5.56 -5.73 0.07
N TYR A 98 5.90 -4.87 -0.85
CA TYR A 98 6.48 -5.30 -2.11
C TYR A 98 7.85 -5.94 -1.90
N ASP A 99 8.68 -5.30 -1.08
CA ASP A 99 10.01 -5.84 -0.76
C ASP A 99 9.90 -7.18 -0.04
N HIS A 100 8.97 -7.29 0.89
CA HIS A 100 8.78 -8.54 1.62
C HIS A 100 8.39 -9.67 0.68
N TYR A 101 7.45 -9.41 -0.22
CA TYR A 101 7.00 -10.41 -1.17
C TYR A 101 8.15 -10.88 -2.05
N HIS A 102 8.93 -9.96 -2.57
CA HIS A 102 10.03 -10.32 -3.44
C HIS A 102 11.11 -11.09 -2.71
N ASN A 103 11.41 -10.74 -1.47
CA ASN A 103 12.42 -11.47 -0.71
C ASN A 103 11.95 -12.87 -0.36
N MET A 104 10.69 -13.04 0.00
CA MET A 104 10.19 -14.36 0.36
C MET A 104 9.96 -15.25 -0.85
N TRP A 105 9.29 -14.71 -1.86
CA TRP A 105 8.76 -15.54 -2.93
C TRP A 105 9.61 -15.54 -4.19
N LYS A 106 10.16 -14.39 -4.56
CA LYS A 106 10.95 -14.28 -5.78
C LYS A 106 12.39 -14.63 -5.52
N ASN A 107 12.98 -14.06 -4.50
CA ASN A 107 14.41 -14.28 -4.18
C ASN A 107 14.62 -15.47 -3.26
N LYS A 108 13.54 -15.99 -2.67
CA LYS A 108 13.61 -17.16 -1.77
C LYS A 108 14.64 -16.98 -0.68
N ASN A 109 14.60 -15.83 -0.06
CA ASN A 109 15.51 -15.51 1.03
C ASN A 109 15.00 -16.14 2.31
N PHE A 110 15.71 -17.15 2.80
CA PHE A 110 15.30 -17.91 3.95
C PHE A 110 15.28 -17.14 5.26
N PHE A 111 15.87 -15.94 5.27
CA PHE A 111 15.86 -15.09 6.46
C PHE A 111 14.60 -14.25 6.55
N TYR A 112 13.75 -14.28 5.52
CA TYR A 112 12.49 -13.54 5.53
C TYR A 112 11.35 -14.47 5.86
N ASP A 113 10.50 -14.06 6.81
CA ASP A 113 9.29 -14.76 7.13
C ASP A 113 8.21 -13.75 7.50
N ASP A 114 7.00 -14.23 7.76
CA ASP A 114 5.86 -13.34 8.01
C ASP A 114 6.05 -12.48 9.25
N SER A 115 6.85 -12.93 10.21
CA SER A 115 7.08 -12.13 11.42
C SER A 115 7.80 -10.83 11.11
N MET A 116 8.61 -10.80 10.06
CA MET A 116 9.28 -9.55 9.67
C MET A 116 8.28 -8.53 9.17
N LEU A 117 7.30 -8.98 8.41
CA LEU A 117 6.24 -8.09 7.92
C LEU A 117 5.44 -7.54 9.10
N TRP A 118 5.12 -8.37 10.07
CA TRP A 118 4.41 -7.92 11.25
C TRP A 118 5.19 -6.85 12.00
N ARG A 119 6.48 -7.07 12.21
CA ARG A 119 7.30 -6.10 12.94
C ARG A 119 7.49 -4.79 12.18
N THR A 120 7.66 -4.86 10.87
CA THR A 120 7.99 -3.66 10.10
C THR A 120 6.77 -2.88 9.63
N VAL A 121 5.61 -3.49 9.64
CA VAL A 121 4.39 -2.82 9.20
C VAL A 121 3.36 -2.76 10.31
N TYR A 122 2.85 -3.90 10.74
CA TYR A 122 1.69 -3.89 11.64
C TYR A 122 2.00 -3.34 13.01
N ASP A 123 3.13 -3.71 13.57
CA ASP A 123 3.51 -3.20 14.90
C ASP A 123 3.74 -1.69 14.89
N GLU A 124 4.25 -1.16 13.79
CA GLU A 124 4.45 0.28 13.68
C GLU A 124 3.14 1.03 13.55
N LEU A 125 2.13 0.40 12.98
CA LEU A 125 0.84 1.06 12.75
C LEU A 125 -0.04 1.10 13.99
N VAL A 126 0.13 0.16 14.91
CA VAL A 126 -0.75 0.05 16.07
C VAL A 126 -0.84 1.36 16.87
N PRO A 127 0.28 1.99 17.27
CA PRO A 127 0.15 3.24 18.04
C PRO A 127 -0.50 4.37 17.24
N LYS A 128 -0.24 4.43 15.94
CA LYS A 128 -0.85 5.48 15.12
C LYS A 128 -2.36 5.30 14.99
N ILE A 129 -2.78 4.05 14.87
CA ILE A 129 -4.20 3.75 14.81
C ILE A 129 -4.88 4.02 16.14
N GLN A 130 -4.23 3.64 17.24
CA GLN A 130 -4.75 3.89 18.58
C GLN A 130 -4.94 5.38 18.83
N ASN A 131 -3.98 6.19 18.43
CA ASN A 131 -4.06 7.63 18.62
C ASN A 131 -5.15 8.28 17.78
N ASN A 132 -5.63 7.59 16.76
CA ASN A 132 -6.64 8.15 15.86
C ASN A 132 -7.87 7.27 15.81
N ILE A 133 -8.12 6.49 16.86
CA ILE A 133 -9.21 5.53 16.86
C ILE A 133 -10.57 6.20 16.68
N ASP A 134 -10.74 7.39 17.29
CA ASP A 134 -12.01 8.10 17.20
C ASP A 134 -12.33 8.46 15.75
N PHE A 135 -11.32 8.89 15.00
CA PHE A 135 -11.50 9.21 13.60
C PHE A 135 -11.97 7.98 12.80
N LEU A 136 -11.35 6.84 13.08
CA LEU A 136 -11.68 5.61 12.37
C LEU A 136 -13.05 5.05 12.74
N LEU A 137 -13.54 5.38 13.93
CA LEU A 137 -14.83 4.89 14.38
C LEU A 137 -15.99 5.82 14.03
N GLN A 138 -15.71 7.00 13.50
CA GLN A 138 -16.75 7.95 13.18
C GLN A 138 -17.69 7.39 12.12
N PRO A 139 -18.98 7.46 12.31
CA PRO A 139 -19.93 7.05 11.29
C PRO A 139 -19.93 8.06 10.15
N LYS A 140 -20.35 7.60 9.00
CA LYS A 140 -20.34 8.49 7.87
C LYS A 140 -21.63 8.39 7.06
#